data_67c427c7137ea4d32b1e38056eb2ff52
#
_entry.id   67c427c7137ea4d32b1e38056eb2ff52
#
_cell.length_a   1.000
_cell.length_b   1.000
_cell.length_c   1.000
_cell.angle_alpha   90.00
_cell.angle_beta   90.00
_cell.angle_gamma   90.00
#
_symmetry.space_group_name_H-M   'P 1'
#
loop_
_entity.id
_entity.type
_entity.pdbx_description
1 polymer ?
#
loop_
_entity_poly.entity_id
_entity_poly.type
_entity_poly.pdbx_seq_one_letter_code
_entity_poly.pdbx_strand_id
1 'polypeptide(L)'
;AEFEFENFSQPPSGTLSFADTNTFSFEENGIAEATADAKAIFLQSSEGGASFNFTEAFGDNQEYLAFAESESELIGNFEIEADNSFSFDFTADLELVTSIENPPENARAGGEIFFLIFDIDNNSVLEFFNLTGNLTTEGDNDFVALQASNNINFNQESVNPNFGGLEESLEVSVGGSYQRVFTNDTNLALIQSKRNRVLVTAPEPSASLALLLSSGVIGAIVKF
;
A
#
# COMPACT_ATOMS: atom_id res chain seq x y z
N ALA A 1 -4.16 5.73 1.13
CA ALA A 1 -4.73 4.38 1.35
C ALA A 1 -4.98 4.11 2.82
N GLU A 2 -6.03 3.39 3.12
CA GLU A 2 -6.42 2.96 4.46
C GLU A 2 -6.62 1.45 4.49
N PHE A 3 -6.36 0.84 5.64
CA PHE A 3 -6.64 -0.57 5.86
C PHE A 3 -6.99 -0.79 7.34
N GLU A 4 -7.99 -1.63 7.58
CA GLU A 4 -8.45 -1.96 8.92
C GLU A 4 -8.76 -3.47 9.04
N PHE A 5 -8.35 -4.06 10.16
CA PHE A 5 -8.86 -5.34 10.65
C PHE A 5 -9.81 -5.11 11.80
N GLU A 6 -10.90 -5.85 11.82
CA GLU A 6 -11.93 -5.76 12.86
C GLU A 6 -12.46 -7.13 13.26
N ASN A 7 -13.18 -7.19 14.39
CA ASN A 7 -14.00 -8.33 14.79
C ASN A 7 -13.23 -9.66 14.88
N PHE A 8 -12.00 -9.63 15.39
CA PHE A 8 -11.29 -10.87 15.65
C PHE A 8 -12.05 -11.78 16.59
N SER A 9 -12.17 -13.08 16.25
CA SER A 9 -12.79 -14.10 17.10
C SER A 9 -12.05 -14.30 18.44
N GLN A 10 -10.78 -13.91 18.51
CA GLN A 10 -9.96 -13.88 19.71
C GLN A 10 -8.88 -12.80 19.63
N PRO A 11 -8.39 -12.26 20.76
CA PRO A 11 -7.34 -11.27 20.75
C PRO A 11 -6.00 -11.88 20.32
N PRO A 12 -5.09 -11.09 19.71
CA PRO A 12 -3.73 -11.53 19.42
C PRO A 12 -2.93 -11.78 20.71
N SER A 13 -2.08 -12.80 20.72
CA SER A 13 -1.12 -13.09 21.79
C SER A 13 0.08 -12.13 21.78
N GLY A 14 0.37 -11.53 20.64
CA GLY A 14 1.40 -10.50 20.47
C GLY A 14 1.13 -9.65 19.23
N THR A 15 1.55 -8.38 19.28
CA THR A 15 1.39 -7.44 18.17
C THR A 15 2.65 -6.64 17.92
N LEU A 16 2.89 -6.29 16.65
CA LEU A 16 3.90 -5.35 16.21
C LEU A 16 3.29 -4.42 15.15
N SER A 17 3.66 -3.15 15.19
CA SER A 17 3.29 -2.17 14.18
C SER A 17 4.52 -1.38 13.75
N PHE A 18 4.64 -1.11 12.47
CA PHE A 18 5.72 -0.33 11.87
C PHE A 18 5.14 0.70 10.90
N ALA A 19 5.75 1.89 10.85
CA ALA A 19 5.43 2.91 9.85
C ALA A 19 6.70 3.68 9.49
N ASP A 20 6.89 3.94 8.20
CA ASP A 20 8.04 4.67 7.67
C ASP A 20 7.63 5.58 6.50
N THR A 21 8.40 6.65 6.29
CA THR A 21 8.17 7.61 5.22
C THR A 21 9.48 8.07 4.60
N ASN A 22 9.45 8.32 3.30
CA ASN A 22 10.57 8.86 2.56
C ASN A 22 10.09 9.94 1.59
N THR A 23 10.74 11.10 1.59
CA THR A 23 10.45 12.21 0.67
C THR A 23 11.72 12.76 0.07
N PHE A 24 11.62 13.17 -1.20
CA PHE A 24 12.68 13.86 -1.91
C PHE A 24 12.09 14.89 -2.84
N SER A 25 12.65 16.10 -2.87
CA SER A 25 12.31 17.11 -3.87
C SER A 25 13.58 17.78 -4.38
N PHE A 26 13.56 18.11 -5.67
CA PHE A 26 14.61 18.87 -6.37
C PHE A 26 13.96 19.84 -7.32
N GLU A 27 14.46 21.07 -7.36
CA GLU A 27 14.01 22.14 -8.26
C GLU A 27 15.22 22.96 -8.73
N GLU A 28 15.19 23.42 -9.97
CA GLU A 28 16.17 24.38 -10.49
C GLU A 28 15.49 25.71 -10.87
N ASN A 29 14.32 25.68 -11.51
CA ASN A 29 13.57 26.87 -11.94
C ASN A 29 12.06 26.75 -11.67
N GLY A 30 11.66 26.10 -10.58
CA GLY A 30 10.26 25.83 -10.27
C GLY A 30 9.97 25.72 -8.78
N ILE A 31 8.95 24.97 -8.46
CA ILE A 31 8.60 24.52 -7.12
C ILE A 31 8.49 23.01 -7.15
N ALA A 32 9.04 22.34 -6.13
CA ALA A 32 8.87 20.91 -5.94
C ALA A 32 8.65 20.62 -4.45
N GLU A 33 7.53 20.01 -4.13
CA GLU A 33 7.15 19.63 -2.77
C GLU A 33 6.81 18.15 -2.70
N ALA A 34 7.18 17.49 -1.62
CA ALA A 34 6.86 16.09 -1.37
C ALA A 34 6.48 15.90 0.10
N THR A 35 5.35 15.25 0.36
CA THR A 35 4.84 14.96 1.69
C THR A 35 4.49 13.49 1.80
N ALA A 36 4.84 12.86 2.93
CA ALA A 36 4.45 11.52 3.27
C ALA A 36 4.06 11.40 4.75
N ASP A 37 3.02 10.66 5.06
CA ASP A 37 2.61 10.27 6.42
C ASP A 37 2.26 8.77 6.42
N ALA A 38 2.67 8.07 7.48
CA ALA A 38 2.35 6.68 7.69
C ALA A 38 2.02 6.43 9.16
N LYS A 39 0.96 5.68 9.42
CA LYS A 39 0.53 5.29 10.76
C LYS A 39 0.13 3.83 10.76
N ALA A 40 0.48 3.14 11.83
CA ALA A 40 0.10 1.75 12.05
C ALA A 40 -0.15 1.51 13.54
N ILE A 41 -1.25 0.87 13.85
CA ILE A 41 -1.59 0.44 15.21
C ILE A 41 -2.27 -0.91 15.17
N PHE A 42 -1.79 -1.87 15.95
CA PHE A 42 -2.46 -3.14 16.20
C PHE A 42 -2.75 -3.27 17.69
N LEU A 43 -4.02 -3.37 18.04
CA LEU A 43 -4.48 -3.47 19.44
C LEU A 43 -4.33 -4.91 19.94
N GLN A 44 -3.91 -5.06 21.21
CA GLN A 44 -3.90 -6.36 21.90
C GLN A 44 -5.30 -6.75 22.43
N SER A 45 -6.33 -6.37 21.70
CA SER A 45 -7.74 -6.70 21.97
C SER A 45 -8.35 -7.28 20.70
N SER A 46 -9.56 -7.83 20.80
CA SER A 46 -10.29 -8.28 19.63
C SER A 46 -10.84 -7.14 18.73
N GLU A 47 -10.59 -5.88 19.10
CA GLU A 47 -11.07 -4.73 18.35
C GLU A 47 -10.42 -4.61 16.99
N GLY A 48 -9.09 -4.84 16.89
CA GLY A 48 -8.46 -4.90 15.58
C GLY A 48 -7.15 -4.14 15.44
N GLY A 49 -6.85 -3.80 14.20
CA GLY A 49 -5.68 -3.02 13.84
C GLY A 49 -5.94 -2.18 12.60
N ALA A 50 -5.37 -0.99 12.55
CA ALA A 50 -5.54 -0.05 11.45
C ALA A 50 -4.19 0.48 10.97
N SER A 51 -4.09 0.73 9.68
CA SER A 51 -2.97 1.44 9.08
C SER A 51 -3.44 2.51 8.09
N PHE A 52 -2.73 3.62 8.06
CA PHE A 52 -2.98 4.75 7.17
C PHE A 52 -1.68 5.16 6.49
N ASN A 53 -1.73 5.35 5.17
CA ASN A 53 -0.62 5.87 4.38
C ASN A 53 -1.11 7.01 3.49
N PHE A 54 -0.38 8.12 3.52
CA PHE A 54 -0.59 9.27 2.66
C PHE A 54 0.73 9.65 1.98
N THR A 55 0.66 9.95 0.68
CA THR A 55 1.76 10.50 -0.09
C THR A 55 1.25 11.55 -1.04
N GLU A 56 1.96 12.65 -1.15
CA GLU A 56 1.70 13.72 -2.08
C GLU A 56 3.01 14.22 -2.66
N ALA A 57 3.04 14.46 -3.95
CA ALA A 57 4.12 15.13 -4.64
C ALA A 57 3.54 16.17 -5.59
N PHE A 58 4.07 17.38 -5.53
CA PHE A 58 3.65 18.51 -6.33
C PHE A 58 4.85 19.17 -7.00
N GLY A 59 4.66 19.67 -8.21
CA GLY A 59 5.64 20.47 -8.90
C GLY A 59 4.94 21.49 -9.79
N ASP A 60 5.56 22.65 -9.99
CA ASP A 60 5.08 23.75 -10.82
C ASP A 60 6.24 24.36 -11.61
N ASN A 61 5.96 24.78 -12.84
CA ASN A 61 6.89 25.30 -13.86
C ASN A 61 7.75 24.21 -14.52
N GLN A 62 9.08 24.37 -14.55
CA GLN A 62 9.99 23.48 -15.26
C GLN A 62 11.15 23.02 -14.37
N GLU A 63 11.78 21.92 -14.75
CA GLU A 63 13.00 21.43 -14.10
C GLU A 63 12.78 21.06 -12.63
N TYR A 64 11.77 20.22 -12.35
CA TYR A 64 11.51 19.74 -11.01
C TYR A 64 11.38 18.20 -10.96
N LEU A 65 11.58 17.68 -9.77
CA LEU A 65 11.29 16.32 -9.38
C LEU A 65 10.82 16.30 -7.93
N ALA A 66 9.67 15.71 -7.66
CA ALA A 66 9.22 15.43 -6.30
C ALA A 66 8.79 13.97 -6.18
N PHE A 67 9.21 13.32 -5.10
CA PHE A 67 8.95 11.94 -4.77
C PHE A 67 8.52 11.82 -3.31
N ALA A 68 7.46 11.05 -3.05
CA ALA A 68 7.06 10.67 -1.71
C ALA A 68 6.68 9.18 -1.65
N GLU A 69 7.06 8.53 -0.56
CA GLU A 69 6.73 7.14 -0.25
C GLU A 69 6.34 7.01 1.21
N SER A 70 5.34 6.18 1.48
CA SER A 70 4.92 5.80 2.83
C SER A 70 4.68 4.30 2.90
N GLU A 71 5.16 3.69 3.98
CA GLU A 71 5.00 2.26 4.27
C GLU A 71 4.41 2.06 5.66
N SER A 72 3.56 1.06 5.82
CA SER A 72 3.07 0.61 7.12
C SER A 72 2.91 -0.89 7.15
N GLU A 73 3.14 -1.48 8.34
CA GLU A 73 3.02 -2.91 8.57
C GLU A 73 2.34 -3.17 9.92
N LEU A 74 1.46 -4.17 9.93
CA LEU A 74 0.81 -4.70 11.12
C LEU A 74 1.10 -6.20 11.21
N ILE A 75 1.52 -6.67 12.38
CA ILE A 75 1.72 -8.09 12.64
C ILE A 75 0.95 -8.45 13.92
N GLY A 76 0.07 -9.45 13.83
CA GLY A 76 -0.62 -10.06 14.95
C GLY A 76 -0.32 -11.55 15.03
N ASN A 77 0.08 -12.05 16.19
CA ASN A 77 0.24 -13.47 16.45
C ASN A 77 -0.99 -14.00 17.19
N PHE A 78 -1.45 -15.20 16.83
CA PHE A 78 -2.63 -15.83 17.40
C PHE A 78 -2.34 -17.30 17.72
N GLU A 79 -2.79 -17.76 18.89
CA GLU A 79 -2.71 -19.15 19.33
C GLU A 79 -4.11 -19.74 19.26
N ILE A 80 -4.37 -20.60 18.28
CA ILE A 80 -5.68 -21.19 18.03
C ILE A 80 -5.69 -22.60 18.63
N GLU A 81 -6.57 -22.86 19.59
CA GLU A 81 -6.76 -24.20 20.14
C GLU A 81 -7.46 -25.12 19.13
N ALA A 82 -7.21 -26.41 19.20
CA ALA A 82 -7.86 -27.41 18.36
C ALA A 82 -9.40 -27.31 18.43
N ASP A 83 -10.03 -27.55 17.28
CA ASP A 83 -11.47 -27.48 17.06
C ASP A 83 -12.09 -26.08 17.20
N ASN A 84 -11.28 -25.03 17.36
CA ASN A 84 -11.72 -23.64 17.37
C ASN A 84 -11.62 -22.99 15.99
N SER A 85 -12.43 -21.95 15.79
CA SER A 85 -12.38 -21.12 14.57
C SER A 85 -11.59 -19.83 14.82
N PHE A 86 -10.79 -19.43 13.83
CA PHE A 86 -10.23 -18.09 13.74
C PHE A 86 -10.95 -17.32 12.64
N SER A 87 -11.37 -16.10 12.96
CA SER A 87 -12.05 -15.21 12.02
C SER A 87 -11.76 -13.75 12.31
N PHE A 88 -11.87 -12.91 11.26
CA PHE A 88 -11.84 -11.46 11.31
C PHE A 88 -12.55 -10.88 10.10
N ASP A 89 -12.91 -9.60 10.20
CA ASP A 89 -13.35 -8.77 9.08
C ASP A 89 -12.23 -7.80 8.70
N PHE A 90 -12.26 -7.28 7.46
CA PHE A 90 -11.31 -6.26 7.00
C PHE A 90 -11.94 -5.29 6.01
N THR A 91 -11.37 -4.07 5.97
CA THR A 91 -11.60 -3.08 4.91
C THR A 91 -10.26 -2.62 4.33
N ALA A 92 -10.25 -2.34 3.03
CA ALA A 92 -9.09 -1.87 2.28
C ALA A 92 -9.53 -0.79 1.29
N ASP A 93 -9.02 0.43 1.46
CA ASP A 93 -9.33 1.58 0.62
C ASP A 93 -8.04 2.11 -0.03
N LEU A 94 -8.04 2.18 -1.36
CA LEU A 94 -6.94 2.72 -2.17
C LEU A 94 -7.46 3.86 -3.03
N GLU A 95 -6.93 5.05 -2.84
CA GLU A 95 -7.17 6.22 -3.67
C GLU A 95 -5.85 6.69 -4.28
N LEU A 96 -5.83 6.81 -5.61
CA LEU A 96 -4.72 7.33 -6.39
C LEU A 96 -5.24 8.44 -7.30
N VAL A 97 -4.47 9.53 -7.39
CA VAL A 97 -4.76 10.65 -8.31
C VAL A 97 -3.44 11.13 -8.91
N THR A 98 -3.47 11.40 -10.21
CA THR A 98 -2.39 12.07 -10.92
C THR A 98 -2.94 13.19 -11.77
N SER A 99 -2.17 14.29 -11.91
CA SER A 99 -2.51 15.41 -12.77
C SER A 99 -1.23 16.06 -13.29
N ILE A 100 -1.26 16.49 -14.56
CA ILE A 100 -0.22 17.31 -15.18
C ILE A 100 -0.88 18.50 -15.88
N GLU A 101 -0.18 19.63 -15.97
CA GLU A 101 -0.68 20.79 -16.69
C GLU A 101 -0.43 20.70 -18.20
N ASN A 102 0.77 20.31 -18.56
CA ASN A 102 1.20 20.21 -19.96
C ASN A 102 2.19 19.07 -20.18
N PRO A 103 2.10 18.30 -21.28
CA PRO A 103 3.21 17.49 -21.74
C PRO A 103 4.46 18.36 -21.99
N PRO A 104 5.66 17.93 -21.62
CA PRO A 104 6.06 16.57 -21.24
C PRO A 104 6.23 16.34 -19.71
N GLU A 105 5.45 16.99 -18.86
CA GLU A 105 5.37 16.61 -17.45
C GLU A 105 4.92 15.15 -17.32
N ASN A 106 5.33 14.49 -16.25
CA ASN A 106 4.90 13.15 -15.93
C ASN A 106 4.55 13.02 -14.44
N ALA A 107 3.38 12.48 -14.15
CA ALA A 107 2.94 12.17 -12.80
C ALA A 107 2.65 10.67 -12.68
N ARG A 108 3.06 10.08 -11.57
CA ARG A 108 2.81 8.66 -11.25
C ARG A 108 2.34 8.52 -9.82
N ALA A 109 1.34 7.67 -9.63
CA ALA A 109 0.86 7.26 -8.32
C ALA A 109 0.70 5.75 -8.29
N GLY A 110 1.20 5.10 -7.26
CA GLY A 110 1.06 3.66 -7.05
C GLY A 110 0.75 3.34 -5.60
N GLY A 111 -0.04 2.30 -5.38
CA GLY A 111 -0.40 1.82 -4.06
C GLY A 111 -0.57 0.31 -4.04
N GLU A 112 -0.18 -0.29 -2.93
CA GLU A 112 -0.37 -1.71 -2.64
C GLU A 112 -0.86 -1.89 -1.22
N ILE A 113 -1.88 -2.74 -1.05
CA ILE A 113 -2.40 -3.21 0.23
C ILE A 113 -2.39 -4.73 0.16
N PHE A 114 -1.65 -5.35 1.07
CA PHE A 114 -1.46 -6.78 1.10
C PHE A 114 -1.66 -7.31 2.52
N PHE A 115 -2.26 -8.48 2.68
CA PHE A 115 -2.10 -9.26 3.89
C PHE A 115 -1.95 -10.76 3.59
N LEU A 116 -1.35 -11.47 4.53
CA LEU A 116 -1.27 -12.93 4.53
C LEU A 116 -1.53 -13.50 5.92
N ILE A 117 -2.06 -14.72 5.95
CA ILE A 117 -2.17 -15.57 7.13
C ILE A 117 -1.14 -16.68 6.99
N PHE A 118 -0.22 -16.73 7.92
CA PHE A 118 0.91 -17.65 7.93
C PHE A 118 0.79 -18.64 9.10
N ASP A 119 0.85 -19.92 8.81
CA ASP A 119 0.94 -20.99 9.80
C ASP A 119 2.41 -21.14 10.22
N ILE A 120 2.70 -20.72 11.45
CA ILE A 120 4.07 -20.71 11.99
C ILE A 120 4.57 -22.14 12.20
N ASP A 121 3.71 -23.05 12.68
CA ASP A 121 4.09 -24.42 13.00
C ASP A 121 4.45 -25.24 11.78
N ASN A 122 3.73 -25.01 10.66
CA ASN A 122 3.93 -25.70 9.39
C ASN A 122 4.76 -24.90 8.38
N ASN A 123 5.18 -23.67 8.74
CA ASN A 123 5.95 -22.76 7.88
C ASN A 123 5.31 -22.57 6.49
N SER A 124 4.01 -22.25 6.47
CA SER A 124 3.23 -22.17 5.23
C SER A 124 2.24 -21.02 5.21
N VAL A 125 2.09 -20.38 4.04
CA VAL A 125 1.02 -19.42 3.80
C VAL A 125 -0.30 -20.16 3.66
N LEU A 126 -1.29 -19.79 4.45
CA LEU A 126 -2.64 -20.34 4.38
C LEU A 126 -3.52 -19.54 3.42
N GLU A 127 -3.51 -18.24 3.56
CA GLU A 127 -4.36 -17.31 2.79
C GLU A 127 -3.61 -16.01 2.53
N PHE A 128 -4.06 -15.30 1.49
CA PHE A 128 -3.57 -13.95 1.18
C PHE A 128 -4.66 -13.10 0.52
N PHE A 129 -4.46 -11.79 0.61
CA PHE A 129 -5.17 -10.74 -0.11
C PHE A 129 -4.14 -9.76 -0.66
N ASN A 130 -4.36 -9.27 -1.88
CA ASN A 130 -3.53 -8.24 -2.51
C ASN A 130 -4.41 -7.32 -3.36
N LEU A 131 -4.36 -6.03 -3.08
CA LEU A 131 -4.92 -4.95 -3.87
C LEU A 131 -3.78 -4.04 -4.33
N THR A 132 -3.61 -3.89 -5.65
CA THR A 132 -2.57 -3.05 -6.25
C THR A 132 -3.17 -2.13 -7.28
N GLY A 133 -2.77 -0.86 -7.28
CA GLY A 133 -3.14 0.13 -8.28
C GLY A 133 -1.95 0.94 -8.75
N ASN A 134 -1.99 1.40 -10.00
CA ASN A 134 -1.00 2.30 -10.59
C ASN A 134 -1.65 3.25 -11.58
N LEU A 135 -1.25 4.51 -11.54
CA LEU A 135 -1.55 5.55 -12.51
C LEU A 135 -0.26 6.13 -13.08
N THR A 136 -0.24 6.43 -14.37
CA THR A 136 0.89 7.05 -15.06
C THR A 136 0.37 8.07 -16.07
N THR A 137 0.24 9.31 -15.70
CA THR A 137 -0.20 10.40 -16.58
C THR A 137 0.89 10.72 -17.59
N GLU A 138 0.52 10.76 -18.88
CA GLU A 138 1.30 10.56 -20.07
C GLU A 138 1.80 9.11 -20.24
N GLY A 139 0.91 8.10 -20.03
CA GLY A 139 1.24 6.70 -20.27
C GLY A 139 0.00 5.83 -20.30
N ASP A 140 0.18 4.57 -20.74
CA ASP A 140 -0.88 3.55 -20.81
C ASP A 140 -0.60 2.42 -19.78
N ASN A 141 0.07 2.74 -18.66
CA ASN A 141 0.41 1.75 -17.64
C ASN A 141 -0.53 1.78 -16.43
N ASP A 142 -1.76 2.25 -16.63
CA ASP A 142 -2.76 2.31 -15.59
C ASP A 142 -3.40 0.96 -15.38
N PHE A 143 -3.49 0.56 -14.15
CA PHE A 143 -4.18 -0.68 -13.80
C PHE A 143 -4.66 -0.69 -12.36
N VAL A 144 -5.60 -1.58 -12.10
CA VAL A 144 -5.97 -2.09 -10.80
C VAL A 144 -6.00 -3.59 -10.84
N ALA A 145 -5.49 -4.22 -9.80
CA ALA A 145 -5.51 -5.68 -9.63
C ALA A 145 -5.93 -6.04 -8.22
N LEU A 146 -6.92 -6.93 -8.11
CA LEU A 146 -7.39 -7.52 -6.87
C LEU A 146 -7.18 -9.03 -6.94
N GLN A 147 -6.46 -9.59 -5.97
CA GLN A 147 -6.19 -11.01 -5.86
C GLN A 147 -6.39 -11.47 -4.42
N ALA A 148 -7.03 -12.61 -4.25
CA ALA A 148 -7.19 -13.23 -2.95
C ALA A 148 -7.28 -14.74 -3.08
N SER A 149 -6.96 -15.43 -1.99
CA SER A 149 -7.20 -16.87 -1.87
C SER A 149 -8.70 -17.17 -1.65
N ASN A 150 -9.08 -18.42 -1.92
CA ASN A 150 -10.49 -18.85 -2.00
C ASN A 150 -11.30 -18.74 -0.69
N ASN A 151 -10.65 -18.68 0.47
CA ASN A 151 -11.32 -18.57 1.75
C ASN A 151 -11.49 -17.12 2.25
N ILE A 152 -11.05 -16.15 1.46
CA ILE A 152 -11.37 -14.73 1.66
C ILE A 152 -12.73 -14.46 1.00
N ASN A 153 -13.71 -14.02 1.79
CA ASN A 153 -15.05 -13.73 1.29
C ASN A 153 -15.26 -12.22 1.20
N PHE A 154 -15.44 -11.69 -0.01
CA PHE A 154 -15.77 -10.29 -0.21
C PHE A 154 -17.25 -10.03 0.06
N ASN A 155 -17.55 -8.98 0.81
CA ASN A 155 -18.91 -8.50 1.09
C ASN A 155 -19.18 -7.10 0.48
N GLN A 156 -18.12 -6.39 0.12
CA GLN A 156 -18.16 -5.09 -0.55
C GLN A 156 -17.01 -5.01 -1.55
N GLU A 157 -17.30 -4.51 -2.75
CA GLU A 157 -16.28 -4.19 -3.75
C GLU A 157 -16.78 -3.01 -4.59
N SER A 158 -15.96 -1.97 -4.68
CA SER A 158 -16.21 -0.81 -5.54
C SER A 158 -14.90 -0.42 -6.20
N VAL A 159 -14.90 -0.29 -7.52
CA VAL A 159 -13.75 0.13 -8.32
C VAL A 159 -14.19 1.21 -9.29
N ASN A 160 -13.66 2.42 -9.12
CA ASN A 160 -13.99 3.61 -9.90
C ASN A 160 -12.72 4.16 -10.58
N PRO A 161 -12.34 3.64 -11.75
CA PRO A 161 -11.19 4.13 -12.50
C PRO A 161 -11.59 5.27 -13.44
N ASN A 162 -10.71 6.26 -13.56
CA ASN A 162 -10.73 7.27 -14.60
C ASN A 162 -9.32 7.36 -15.19
N PHE A 163 -9.06 6.55 -16.21
CA PHE A 163 -7.76 6.40 -16.85
C PHE A 163 -7.67 7.21 -18.13
N GLY A 164 -6.51 7.78 -18.36
CA GLY A 164 -6.16 8.55 -19.56
C GLY A 164 -6.51 10.04 -19.46
N GLY A 165 -5.72 10.83 -20.19
CA GLY A 165 -5.83 12.29 -20.20
C GLY A 165 -4.76 12.99 -19.35
N LEU A 166 -5.01 14.22 -18.97
CA LEU A 166 -4.10 15.02 -18.14
C LEU A 166 -4.39 14.86 -16.64
N GLU A 167 -5.53 14.31 -16.31
CA GLU A 167 -5.98 14.02 -14.94
C GLU A 167 -6.50 12.59 -14.89
N GLU A 168 -5.97 11.80 -13.98
CA GLU A 168 -6.35 10.39 -13.77
C GLU A 168 -6.66 10.13 -12.32
N SER A 169 -7.57 9.21 -12.08
CA SER A 169 -7.92 8.77 -10.73
C SER A 169 -8.31 7.31 -10.66
N LEU A 170 -8.05 6.71 -9.54
CA LEU A 170 -8.48 5.37 -9.18
C LEU A 170 -8.93 5.37 -7.72
N GLU A 171 -10.19 5.01 -7.48
CA GLU A 171 -10.74 4.79 -6.15
C GLU A 171 -11.21 3.35 -6.04
N VAL A 172 -10.70 2.64 -5.03
CA VAL A 172 -11.06 1.24 -4.76
C VAL A 172 -11.40 1.09 -3.29
N SER A 173 -12.54 0.47 -3.02
CA SER A 173 -12.96 0.09 -1.67
C SER A 173 -13.36 -1.38 -1.66
N VAL A 174 -12.72 -2.16 -0.79
CA VAL A 174 -12.97 -3.60 -0.64
C VAL A 174 -13.20 -3.91 0.82
N GLY A 175 -14.32 -4.58 1.12
CA GLY A 175 -14.62 -5.15 2.43
C GLY A 175 -14.73 -6.66 2.33
N GLY A 176 -14.26 -7.38 3.35
CA GLY A 176 -14.32 -8.83 3.35
C GLY A 176 -14.16 -9.44 4.73
N SER A 177 -14.21 -10.76 4.75
CA SER A 177 -14.03 -11.55 5.96
C SER A 177 -13.25 -12.83 5.69
N TYR A 178 -12.61 -13.30 6.72
CA TYR A 178 -11.98 -14.61 6.77
C TYR A 178 -12.56 -15.43 7.93
N GLN A 179 -12.75 -16.73 7.71
CA GLN A 179 -13.10 -17.68 8.75
C GLN A 179 -12.58 -19.08 8.40
N ARG A 180 -11.93 -19.73 9.39
CA ARG A 180 -11.47 -21.12 9.26
C ARG A 180 -11.50 -21.83 10.61
N VAL A 181 -11.90 -23.12 10.62
CA VAL A 181 -11.79 -24.02 11.77
C VAL A 181 -10.45 -24.75 11.71
N PHE A 182 -9.74 -24.83 12.82
CA PHE A 182 -8.47 -25.54 12.97
C PHE A 182 -8.67 -26.81 13.77
N THR A 183 -8.28 -27.96 13.21
CA THR A 183 -8.45 -29.28 13.85
C THR A 183 -7.34 -29.61 14.82
N ASN A 184 -6.26 -28.85 14.84
CA ASN A 184 -5.13 -28.98 15.77
C ASN A 184 -4.80 -27.60 16.35
N ASP A 185 -4.10 -27.60 17.50
CA ASP A 185 -3.50 -26.37 18.01
C ASP A 185 -2.58 -25.78 16.94
N THR A 186 -2.75 -24.50 16.67
CA THR A 186 -2.06 -23.83 15.56
C THR A 186 -1.63 -22.42 15.95
N ASN A 187 -0.37 -22.08 15.70
CA ASN A 187 0.15 -20.74 15.86
C ASN A 187 0.12 -20.00 14.51
N LEU A 188 -0.58 -18.87 14.46
CA LEU A 188 -0.72 -18.04 13.25
C LEU A 188 -0.02 -16.72 13.40
N ALA A 189 0.56 -16.23 12.30
CA ALA A 189 0.87 -14.83 12.11
C ALA A 189 -0.05 -14.23 11.02
N LEU A 190 -0.73 -13.14 11.35
CA LEU A 190 -1.42 -12.29 10.41
C LEU A 190 -0.51 -11.09 10.13
N ILE A 191 -0.08 -10.94 8.89
CA ILE A 191 0.86 -9.90 8.47
C ILE A 191 0.17 -9.06 7.41
N GLN A 192 0.04 -7.75 7.65
CA GLN A 192 -0.45 -6.77 6.69
C GLN A 192 0.67 -5.81 6.37
N SER A 193 0.85 -5.51 5.09
CA SER A 193 1.77 -4.50 4.58
C SER A 193 1.04 -3.57 3.62
N LYS A 194 1.39 -2.30 3.67
CA LYS A 194 0.85 -1.28 2.78
C LYS A 194 1.93 -0.32 2.35
N ARG A 195 1.93 0.04 1.06
CA ARG A 195 2.87 0.97 0.48
C ARG A 195 2.18 1.90 -0.50
N ASN A 196 2.43 3.20 -0.35
CA ASN A 196 2.07 4.21 -1.32
C ASN A 196 3.32 4.91 -1.86
N ARG A 197 3.28 5.27 -3.15
CA ARG A 197 4.36 5.99 -3.80
C ARG A 197 3.80 6.97 -4.82
N VAL A 198 4.34 8.19 -4.83
CA VAL A 198 4.06 9.20 -5.85
C VAL A 198 5.36 9.81 -6.37
N LEU A 199 5.34 10.16 -7.65
CA LEU A 199 6.45 10.80 -8.35
C LEU A 199 5.88 11.81 -9.36
N VAL A 200 6.37 13.05 -9.33
CA VAL A 200 6.11 14.03 -10.36
C VAL A 200 7.43 14.57 -10.91
N THR A 201 7.48 14.77 -12.23
CA THR A 201 8.66 15.27 -12.92
C THR A 201 8.28 16.22 -14.05
N ALA A 202 8.99 17.33 -14.19
CA ALA A 202 9.00 18.12 -15.41
C ALA A 202 10.34 17.96 -16.15
N PRO A 203 10.32 17.97 -17.51
CA PRO A 203 11.51 17.72 -18.29
C PRO A 203 12.54 18.81 -18.12
N GLU A 204 13.78 18.37 -18.15
CA GLU A 204 14.95 19.23 -18.20
C GLU A 204 15.36 19.65 -19.60
N PRO A 205 15.90 20.85 -19.74
CA PRO A 205 16.64 21.22 -20.95
C PRO A 205 18.01 20.51 -21.05
N SER A 206 18.50 19.83 -20.01
CA SER A 206 19.84 19.21 -20.01
C SER A 206 19.88 17.77 -19.47
N ALA A 207 20.76 16.93 -20.07
CA ALA A 207 20.93 15.52 -19.78
C ALA A 207 21.49 15.17 -18.35
N SER A 208 21.62 16.16 -17.47
CA SER A 208 22.29 16.02 -16.16
C SER A 208 21.44 15.27 -15.13
N LEU A 209 20.12 15.39 -15.14
CA LEU A 209 19.23 14.72 -14.18
C LEU A 209 19.06 13.22 -14.46
N ALA A 210 19.12 12.83 -15.73
CA ALA A 210 19.08 11.41 -16.10
C ALA A 210 20.19 10.59 -15.41
N LEU A 211 21.33 11.23 -15.11
CA LEU A 211 22.46 10.61 -14.42
C LEU A 211 22.21 10.47 -12.90
N LEU A 212 21.51 11.42 -12.29
CA LEU A 212 21.19 11.38 -10.85
C LEU A 212 20.11 10.33 -10.52
N LEU A 213 19.10 10.20 -11.36
CA LEU A 213 18.04 9.18 -11.21
C LEU A 213 18.58 7.75 -11.35
N SER A 214 19.54 7.53 -12.25
CA SER A 214 20.17 6.21 -12.41
C SER A 214 21.04 5.80 -11.23
N SER A 215 21.57 6.73 -10.47
CA SER A 215 22.43 6.46 -9.30
C SER A 215 21.63 6.34 -7.98
N GLY A 216 20.50 7.01 -7.84
CA GLY A 216 19.63 6.96 -6.66
C GLY A 216 18.84 5.67 -6.53
N VAL A 217 18.35 5.13 -7.64
CA VAL A 217 17.59 3.86 -7.67
C VAL A 217 18.47 2.64 -7.32
N ILE A 218 19.77 2.71 -7.55
CA ILE A 218 20.70 1.61 -7.23
C ILE A 218 21.01 1.54 -5.72
N GLY A 219 20.85 2.63 -4.98
CA GLY A 219 21.12 2.69 -3.55
C GLY A 219 20.02 2.08 -2.64
N ALA A 220 18.82 1.97 -3.13
CA ALA A 220 17.66 1.48 -2.35
C ALA A 220 17.48 -0.05 -2.35
N ILE A 221 18.23 -0.80 -3.19
CA ILE A 221 18.05 -2.25 -3.37
C ILE A 221 18.95 -3.11 -2.46
N VAL A 222 19.82 -2.51 -1.64
CA VAL A 222 20.76 -3.29 -0.79
C VAL A 222 20.62 -2.92 0.67
N LYS A 223 19.58 -3.44 1.32
CA LYS A 223 19.62 -3.76 2.76
C LYS A 223 18.69 -4.95 3.01
N PHE A 224 19.29 -6.12 3.04
CA PHE A 224 18.72 -7.29 3.73
C PHE A 224 19.01 -7.19 5.22
#